data_76db11361dc669317c2562a2aeaeaaa5
#
_entry.id   76db11361dc669317c2562a2aeaeaaa5
#
_cell.length_a   1.000
_cell.length_b   1.000
_cell.length_c   1.000
_cell.angle_alpha   90.00
_cell.angle_beta   90.00
_cell.angle_gamma   90.00
#
_symmetry.space_group_name_H-M   'P 1'
#
loop_
_entity.id
_entity.type
_entity.pdbx_description
1 polymer ?
#
loop_
_entity_poly.entity_id
_entity_poly.type
_entity_poly.pdbx_seq_one_letter_code
_entity_poly.pdbx_strand_id
1 'polypeptide(L)'
;DWSILEPEIARCDFVALNILNFCRSAIPLLRQQGKEIWVDLHDYDGRNPHHHDFIAAADVLLFSSDQMPNYRPFMVDCLAQGKQLVICTHGRHGATTLTAAGEWLETPIIDAYQRHDTNGAGDAFFSGVLYGRAQGYDVARCLRLGAIVSGLCITSSELAYEGLSADLVEREYNRYFAA
;
A
#
# COMPACT_ATOMS: atom_id res chain seq x y z
N ASP A 1 11.16 18.69 -14.10
CA ASP A 1 10.62 18.31 -15.41
C ASP A 1 10.51 16.78 -15.49
N TRP A 2 9.27 16.28 -15.55
CA TRP A 2 8.97 14.83 -15.59
C TRP A 2 9.12 14.23 -16.99
N SER A 3 9.27 15.03 -18.02
CA SER A 3 9.43 14.56 -19.41
C SER A 3 10.63 13.61 -19.57
N ILE A 4 11.66 13.79 -18.74
CA ILE A 4 12.84 12.90 -18.71
C ILE A 4 12.46 11.47 -18.31
N LEU A 5 11.46 11.31 -17.44
CA LEU A 5 10.99 10.00 -16.96
C LEU A 5 9.84 9.44 -17.79
N GLU A 6 9.34 10.18 -18.77
CA GLU A 6 8.22 9.77 -19.61
C GLU A 6 8.42 8.39 -20.25
N PRO A 7 9.58 8.04 -20.82
CA PRO A 7 9.81 6.72 -21.39
C PRO A 7 9.75 5.59 -20.37
N GLU A 8 10.22 5.84 -19.15
CA GLU A 8 10.17 4.84 -18.07
C GLU A 8 8.74 4.69 -17.53
N ILE A 9 8.04 5.80 -17.33
CA ILE A 9 6.63 5.79 -16.94
C ILE A 9 5.79 5.04 -17.98
N ALA A 10 6.05 5.24 -19.29
CA ALA A 10 5.34 4.56 -20.35
C ALA A 10 5.45 3.02 -20.25
N ARG A 11 6.56 2.50 -19.73
CA ARG A 11 6.84 1.06 -19.58
C ARG A 11 6.27 0.45 -18.32
N CYS A 12 5.81 1.25 -17.35
CA CYS A 12 5.23 0.77 -16.11
C CYS A 12 3.74 0.49 -16.27
N ASP A 13 3.22 -0.54 -15.61
CA ASP A 13 1.79 -0.84 -15.54
C ASP A 13 1.10 0.04 -14.49
N PHE A 14 1.77 0.30 -13.37
CA PHE A 14 1.30 1.16 -12.29
C PHE A 14 2.47 1.98 -11.69
N VAL A 15 2.13 3.01 -10.93
CA VAL A 15 3.09 3.92 -10.30
C VAL A 15 2.75 4.11 -8.83
N ALA A 16 3.71 3.85 -7.94
CA ALA A 16 3.63 4.25 -6.54
C ALA A 16 4.05 5.74 -6.44
N LEU A 17 3.08 6.62 -6.20
CA LEU A 17 3.28 8.05 -6.10
C LEU A 17 3.41 8.46 -4.64
N ASN A 18 4.60 8.94 -4.26
CA ASN A 18 4.82 9.48 -2.92
C ASN A 18 4.13 10.84 -2.74
N ILE A 19 3.69 11.15 -1.50
CA ILE A 19 3.00 12.40 -1.16
C ILE A 19 3.93 13.61 -0.95
N LEU A 20 5.15 13.55 -1.44
CA LEU A 20 6.04 14.71 -1.45
C LEU A 20 5.53 15.79 -2.42
N ASN A 21 5.67 17.06 -2.01
CA ASN A 21 5.08 18.17 -2.75
C ASN A 21 5.49 18.23 -4.23
N PHE A 22 6.75 17.90 -4.55
CA PHE A 22 7.22 17.90 -5.94
C PHE A 22 6.61 16.76 -6.78
N CYS A 23 6.22 15.62 -6.16
CA CYS A 23 5.58 14.51 -6.85
C CYS A 23 4.19 14.89 -7.41
N ARG A 24 3.53 15.89 -6.81
CA ARG A 24 2.24 16.41 -7.28
C ARG A 24 2.27 16.82 -8.75
N SER A 25 3.39 17.40 -9.19
CA SER A 25 3.56 17.84 -10.58
C SER A 25 3.68 16.68 -11.60
N ALA A 26 3.86 15.42 -11.15
CA ALA A 26 3.81 14.24 -12.00
C ALA A 26 2.38 13.80 -12.34
N ILE A 27 1.39 14.15 -11.52
CA ILE A 27 0.01 13.67 -11.64
C ILE A 27 -0.57 13.88 -13.05
N PRO A 28 -0.44 15.06 -13.69
CA PRO A 28 -1.00 15.25 -15.04
C PRO A 28 -0.41 14.28 -16.08
N LEU A 29 0.90 14.04 -16.02
CA LEU A 29 1.58 13.11 -16.92
C LEU A 29 1.12 11.67 -16.70
N LEU A 30 1.04 11.22 -15.44
CA LEU A 30 0.59 9.88 -15.08
C LEU A 30 -0.84 9.63 -15.58
N ARG A 31 -1.73 10.61 -15.40
CA ARG A 31 -3.12 10.55 -15.88
C ARG A 31 -3.20 10.55 -17.41
N GLN A 32 -2.41 11.38 -18.08
CA GLN A 32 -2.33 11.42 -19.55
C GLN A 32 -1.89 10.06 -20.12
N GLN A 33 -0.98 9.37 -19.44
CA GLN A 33 -0.50 8.04 -19.84
C GLN A 33 -1.39 6.89 -19.36
N GLY A 34 -2.50 7.18 -18.66
CA GLY A 34 -3.45 6.17 -18.20
C GLY A 34 -2.87 5.21 -17.17
N LYS A 35 -1.91 5.66 -16.34
CA LYS A 35 -1.28 4.81 -15.34
C LYS A 35 -2.18 4.62 -14.13
N GLU A 36 -2.21 3.38 -13.59
CA GLU A 36 -2.79 3.09 -12.30
C GLU A 36 -1.90 3.71 -11.21
N ILE A 37 -2.47 4.60 -10.40
CA ILE A 37 -1.72 5.37 -9.39
C ILE A 37 -2.03 4.83 -8.01
N TRP A 38 -0.98 4.39 -7.31
CA TRP A 38 -1.00 3.92 -5.93
C TRP A 38 -0.42 4.99 -5.01
N VAL A 39 -1.10 5.31 -3.93
CA VAL A 39 -0.66 6.33 -2.97
C VAL A 39 -0.77 5.79 -1.56
N ASP A 40 0.32 5.92 -0.79
CA ASP A 40 0.28 5.81 0.66
C ASP A 40 0.16 7.22 1.26
N LEU A 41 -0.93 7.45 2.01
CA LEU A 41 -1.21 8.71 2.70
C LEU A 41 -0.58 8.76 4.09
N HIS A 42 0.07 7.68 4.53
CA HIS A 42 0.63 7.54 5.87
C HIS A 42 -0.42 7.84 6.97
N ASP A 43 -0.11 8.77 7.87
CA ASP A 43 -0.95 9.16 9.02
C ASP A 43 -1.95 10.26 8.66
N TYR A 44 -2.73 10.07 7.60
CA TYR A 44 -3.73 11.05 7.19
C TYR A 44 -4.84 11.19 8.24
N ASP A 45 -5.12 12.43 8.64
CA ASP A 45 -6.10 12.78 9.68
C ASP A 45 -7.54 13.05 9.15
N GLY A 46 -7.75 12.86 7.85
CA GLY A 46 -9.03 13.15 7.20
C GLY A 46 -9.25 14.64 6.87
N ARG A 47 -8.30 15.52 7.14
CA ARG A 47 -8.49 16.98 7.04
C ARG A 47 -7.38 17.72 6.33
N ASN A 48 -6.14 17.25 6.42
CA ASN A 48 -4.98 17.96 5.91
C ASN A 48 -5.06 18.14 4.38
N PRO A 49 -5.19 19.39 3.87
CA PRO A 49 -5.38 19.65 2.45
C PRO A 49 -4.19 19.25 1.58
N HIS A 50 -3.02 19.03 2.19
CA HIS A 50 -1.85 18.52 1.47
C HIS A 50 -2.14 17.23 0.72
N HIS A 51 -3.00 16.37 1.26
CA HIS A 51 -3.29 15.05 0.69
C HIS A 51 -4.36 15.08 -0.43
N HIS A 52 -5.14 16.17 -0.56
CA HIS A 52 -6.31 16.19 -1.43
C HIS A 52 -6.00 15.85 -2.89
N ASP A 53 -4.94 16.41 -3.47
CA ASP A 53 -4.57 16.14 -4.87
C ASP A 53 -4.11 14.69 -5.06
N PHE A 54 -3.40 14.15 -4.08
CA PHE A 54 -2.95 12.74 -4.09
C PHE A 54 -4.13 11.79 -3.95
N ILE A 55 -5.08 12.09 -3.04
CA ILE A 55 -6.33 11.34 -2.90
C ILE A 55 -7.12 11.39 -4.22
N ALA A 56 -7.27 12.57 -4.81
CA ALA A 56 -7.98 12.71 -6.08
C ALA A 56 -7.30 11.94 -7.22
N ALA A 57 -5.97 11.92 -7.23
CA ALA A 57 -5.18 11.25 -8.26
C ALA A 57 -5.09 9.72 -8.08
N ALA A 58 -5.21 9.18 -6.89
CA ALA A 58 -5.02 7.76 -6.65
C ALA A 58 -6.14 6.89 -7.24
N ASP A 59 -5.78 5.73 -7.76
CA ASP A 59 -6.70 4.61 -8.04
C ASP A 59 -6.74 3.65 -6.85
N VAL A 60 -5.61 3.49 -6.16
CA VAL A 60 -5.46 2.70 -4.94
C VAL A 60 -4.88 3.56 -3.84
N LEU A 61 -5.52 3.51 -2.67
CA LEU A 61 -5.09 4.25 -1.48
C LEU A 61 -4.70 3.30 -0.35
N LEU A 62 -3.62 3.66 0.35
CA LEU A 62 -3.23 3.09 1.62
C LEU A 62 -3.09 4.22 2.65
N PHE A 63 -3.43 3.97 3.91
CA PHE A 63 -3.25 4.91 5.03
C PHE A 63 -3.28 4.17 6.37
N SER A 64 -2.81 4.85 7.45
CA SER A 64 -2.91 4.35 8.83
C SER A 64 -4.17 4.85 9.53
N SER A 65 -4.74 4.02 10.41
CA SER A 65 -5.83 4.43 11.30
C SER A 65 -5.40 5.28 12.49
N ASP A 66 -4.10 5.49 12.69
CA ASP A 66 -3.56 6.15 13.89
C ASP A 66 -4.11 7.56 14.11
N GLN A 67 -4.27 8.33 13.03
CA GLN A 67 -4.88 9.67 13.09
C GLN A 67 -6.36 9.68 12.66
N MET A 68 -6.89 8.53 12.21
CA MET A 68 -8.28 8.39 11.74
C MET A 68 -8.93 7.13 12.30
N PRO A 69 -9.25 7.07 13.60
CA PRO A 69 -9.81 5.87 14.23
C PRO A 69 -11.18 5.47 13.65
N ASN A 70 -11.96 6.43 13.12
CA ASN A 70 -13.21 6.15 12.41
C ASN A 70 -12.97 6.16 10.88
N TYR A 71 -12.16 5.25 10.39
CA TYR A 71 -11.68 5.19 9.01
C TYR A 71 -12.70 4.65 8.00
N ARG A 72 -13.67 3.81 8.42
CA ARG A 72 -14.59 3.13 7.49
C ARG A 72 -15.42 4.09 6.62
N PRO A 73 -16.00 5.20 7.13
CA PRO A 73 -16.69 6.18 6.29
C PRO A 73 -15.77 6.76 5.20
N PHE A 74 -14.52 7.12 5.54
CA PHE A 74 -13.56 7.61 4.56
C PHE A 74 -13.26 6.58 3.46
N MET A 75 -13.12 5.30 3.81
CA MET A 75 -12.92 4.23 2.81
C MET A 75 -14.13 4.11 1.86
N VAL A 76 -15.35 4.20 2.39
CA VAL A 76 -16.59 4.19 1.59
C VAL A 76 -16.66 5.40 0.67
N ASP A 77 -16.32 6.59 1.17
CA ASP A 77 -16.30 7.83 0.38
C ASP A 77 -15.26 7.75 -0.74
N CYS A 78 -14.09 7.17 -0.48
CA CYS A 78 -13.06 6.93 -1.49
C CYS A 78 -13.59 5.98 -2.59
N LEU A 79 -14.25 4.90 -2.22
CA LEU A 79 -14.83 3.97 -3.18
C LEU A 79 -15.92 4.65 -4.03
N ALA A 80 -16.77 5.46 -3.42
CA ALA A 80 -17.79 6.25 -4.13
C ALA A 80 -17.16 7.25 -5.13
N GLN A 81 -15.92 7.68 -4.91
CA GLN A 81 -15.14 8.51 -5.83
C GLN A 81 -14.41 7.69 -6.91
N GLY A 82 -14.65 6.39 -7.02
CA GLY A 82 -14.12 5.52 -8.07
C GLY A 82 -12.76 4.89 -7.76
N LYS A 83 -12.31 4.88 -6.49
CA LYS A 83 -11.10 4.13 -6.12
C LYS A 83 -11.33 2.62 -6.31
N GLN A 84 -10.29 1.93 -6.74
CA GLN A 84 -10.36 0.47 -6.99
C GLN A 84 -10.11 -0.34 -5.72
N LEU A 85 -9.28 0.19 -4.83
CA LEU A 85 -8.88 -0.46 -3.59
C LEU A 85 -8.52 0.61 -2.55
N VAL A 86 -9.00 0.43 -1.32
CA VAL A 86 -8.65 1.28 -0.19
C VAL A 86 -8.20 0.39 0.97
N ILE A 87 -7.00 0.62 1.47
CA ILE A 87 -6.37 -0.18 2.52
C ILE A 87 -6.10 0.71 3.72
N CYS A 88 -6.54 0.29 4.91
CA CYS A 88 -6.25 0.94 6.17
C CYS A 88 -5.46 0.01 7.07
N THR A 89 -4.27 0.40 7.48
CA THR A 89 -3.43 -0.38 8.40
C THR A 89 -3.71 0.02 9.85
N HIS A 90 -3.58 -0.94 10.78
CA HIS A 90 -3.91 -0.79 12.21
C HIS A 90 -2.76 -1.25 13.10
N GLY A 91 -1.51 -1.13 12.63
CA GLY A 91 -0.32 -1.60 13.31
C GLY A 91 -0.46 -3.08 13.71
N ARG A 92 -0.35 -3.39 14.98
CA ARG A 92 -0.46 -4.77 15.52
C ARG A 92 -1.82 -5.46 15.29
N HIS A 93 -2.82 -4.75 14.82
CA HIS A 93 -4.16 -5.29 14.57
C HIS A 93 -4.39 -5.64 13.10
N GLY A 94 -3.35 -5.55 12.26
CA GLY A 94 -3.40 -5.91 10.86
C GLY A 94 -3.90 -4.79 9.97
N ALA A 95 -4.73 -5.11 8.99
CA ALA A 95 -5.27 -4.16 8.02
C ALA A 95 -6.71 -4.50 7.62
N THR A 96 -7.50 -3.47 7.36
CA THR A 96 -8.83 -3.57 6.75
C THR A 96 -8.74 -3.05 5.32
N THR A 97 -9.31 -3.77 4.38
CA THR A 97 -9.34 -3.39 2.96
C THR A 97 -10.77 -3.36 2.44
N LEU A 98 -11.08 -2.36 1.62
CA LEU A 98 -12.33 -2.25 0.89
C LEU A 98 -12.04 -2.30 -0.62
N THR A 99 -12.65 -3.26 -1.31
CA THR A 99 -12.47 -3.48 -2.75
C THR A 99 -13.50 -2.71 -3.58
N ALA A 100 -13.25 -2.54 -4.89
CA ALA A 100 -14.21 -1.95 -5.83
C ALA A 100 -15.55 -2.70 -5.90
N ALA A 101 -15.56 -3.99 -5.56
CA ALA A 101 -16.78 -4.79 -5.46
C ALA A 101 -17.57 -4.53 -4.16
N GLY A 102 -17.08 -3.67 -3.26
CA GLY A 102 -17.68 -3.39 -1.96
C GLY A 102 -17.40 -4.46 -0.89
N GLU A 103 -16.43 -5.34 -1.14
CA GLU A 103 -16.04 -6.37 -0.19
C GLU A 103 -15.08 -5.83 0.85
N TRP A 104 -15.35 -6.15 2.13
CA TRP A 104 -14.46 -5.88 3.24
C TRP A 104 -13.59 -7.09 3.53
N LEU A 105 -12.28 -6.91 3.49
CA LEU A 105 -11.29 -7.93 3.79
C LEU A 105 -10.48 -7.51 5.03
N GLU A 106 -10.34 -8.42 5.99
CA GLU A 106 -9.50 -8.22 7.16
C GLU A 106 -8.23 -9.07 7.00
N THR A 107 -7.08 -8.44 7.16
CA THR A 107 -5.79 -9.10 7.04
C THR A 107 -5.09 -9.05 8.40
N PRO A 108 -5.01 -10.18 9.14
CA PRO A 108 -4.31 -10.21 10.42
C PRO A 108 -2.80 -10.09 10.23
N ILE A 109 -2.08 -9.70 11.29
CA ILE A 109 -0.63 -9.85 11.36
C ILE A 109 -0.25 -11.32 11.45
N ILE A 110 1.03 -11.62 11.24
CA ILE A 110 1.61 -12.95 11.48
C ILE A 110 2.32 -12.91 12.84
N ASP A 111 1.69 -13.49 13.85
CA ASP A 111 2.16 -13.45 15.24
C ASP A 111 3.54 -14.12 15.47
N ALA A 112 4.01 -14.92 14.51
CA ALA A 112 5.29 -15.60 14.60
C ALA A 112 6.51 -14.65 14.48
N TYR A 113 6.32 -13.45 13.95
CA TYR A 113 7.38 -12.46 13.83
C TYR A 113 7.55 -11.66 15.12
N GLN A 114 8.71 -11.82 15.75
CA GLN A 114 9.02 -11.09 16.98
C GLN A 114 9.37 -9.64 16.68
N ARG A 115 8.60 -8.72 17.27
CA ARG A 115 8.81 -7.29 17.09
C ARG A 115 10.11 -6.82 17.73
N HIS A 116 11.00 -6.24 16.91
CA HIS A 116 12.18 -5.50 17.35
C HIS A 116 11.95 -3.99 17.19
N ASP A 117 11.64 -3.53 15.97
CA ASP A 117 11.29 -2.15 15.63
C ASP A 117 10.09 -2.12 14.68
N THR A 118 9.29 -1.08 14.73
CA THR A 118 8.11 -0.91 13.85
C THR A 118 8.31 0.15 12.77
N ASN A 119 9.46 0.83 12.77
CA ASN A 119 9.79 1.80 11.72
C ASN A 119 9.83 1.10 10.35
N GLY A 120 9.21 1.71 9.34
CA GLY A 120 9.14 1.16 7.99
C GLY A 120 8.12 0.02 7.80
N ALA A 121 7.40 -0.43 8.85
CA ALA A 121 6.45 -1.54 8.73
C ALA A 121 5.30 -1.23 7.75
N GLY A 122 4.82 0.02 7.70
CA GLY A 122 3.80 0.48 6.75
C GLY A 122 4.32 0.44 5.31
N ASP A 123 5.50 1.02 5.07
CA ASP A 123 6.16 1.00 3.75
C ASP A 123 6.45 -0.44 3.30
N ALA A 124 6.87 -1.30 4.22
CA ALA A 124 7.11 -2.72 3.97
C ALA A 124 5.81 -3.45 3.60
N PHE A 125 4.70 -3.18 4.31
CA PHE A 125 3.38 -3.69 3.95
C PHE A 125 2.98 -3.25 2.54
N PHE A 126 3.07 -1.96 2.27
CA PHE A 126 2.77 -1.40 0.95
C PHE A 126 3.61 -2.05 -0.16
N SER A 127 4.91 -2.20 0.07
CA SER A 127 5.83 -2.85 -0.87
C SER A 127 5.46 -4.30 -1.16
N GLY A 128 5.06 -5.06 -0.12
CA GLY A 128 4.60 -6.44 -0.27
C GLY A 128 3.30 -6.55 -1.07
N VAL A 129 2.36 -5.61 -0.87
CA VAL A 129 1.12 -5.52 -1.66
C VAL A 129 1.44 -5.21 -3.12
N LEU A 130 2.33 -4.23 -3.38
CA LEU A 130 2.78 -3.88 -4.73
C LEU A 130 3.49 -5.04 -5.44
N TYR A 131 4.32 -5.79 -4.70
CA TYR A 131 4.94 -7.01 -5.24
C TYR A 131 3.87 -8.00 -5.71
N GLY A 132 2.88 -8.29 -4.87
CA GLY A 132 1.77 -9.17 -5.24
C GLY A 132 0.99 -8.67 -6.46
N ARG A 133 0.73 -7.36 -6.54
CA ARG A 133 0.09 -6.73 -7.69
C ARG A 133 0.90 -6.91 -8.97
N ALA A 134 2.22 -6.71 -8.89
CA ALA A 134 3.13 -6.89 -10.02
C ALA A 134 3.20 -8.35 -10.51
N GLN A 135 2.99 -9.34 -9.62
CA GLN A 135 2.89 -10.75 -9.98
C GLN A 135 1.50 -11.13 -10.54
N GLY A 136 0.52 -10.23 -10.54
CA GLY A 136 -0.83 -10.50 -11.00
C GLY A 136 -1.67 -11.35 -10.04
N TYR A 137 -1.31 -11.38 -8.75
CA TYR A 137 -2.06 -12.13 -7.74
C TYR A 137 -3.36 -11.42 -7.37
N ASP A 138 -4.31 -12.19 -6.84
CA ASP A 138 -5.55 -11.64 -6.29
C ASP A 138 -5.30 -10.75 -5.06
N VAL A 139 -6.29 -9.92 -4.72
CA VAL A 139 -6.17 -8.92 -3.64
C VAL A 139 -5.85 -9.61 -2.30
N ALA A 140 -6.47 -10.74 -1.99
CA ALA A 140 -6.25 -11.43 -0.73
C ALA A 140 -4.81 -11.92 -0.60
N ARG A 141 -4.23 -12.47 -1.67
CA ARG A 141 -2.82 -12.87 -1.70
C ARG A 141 -1.90 -11.65 -1.61
N CYS A 142 -2.17 -10.56 -2.31
CA CYS A 142 -1.39 -9.32 -2.21
C CYS A 142 -1.33 -8.82 -0.75
N LEU A 143 -2.46 -8.78 -0.05
CA LEU A 143 -2.54 -8.33 1.34
C LEU A 143 -1.76 -9.25 2.30
N ARG A 144 -1.81 -10.56 2.09
CA ARG A 144 -1.01 -11.54 2.86
C ARG A 144 0.49 -11.36 2.63
N LEU A 145 0.90 -11.08 1.39
CA LEU A 145 2.29 -10.75 1.07
C LEU A 145 2.72 -9.45 1.76
N GLY A 146 1.85 -8.44 1.82
CA GLY A 146 2.05 -7.23 2.62
C GLY A 146 2.29 -7.55 4.09
N ALA A 147 1.45 -8.41 4.69
CA ALA A 147 1.61 -8.84 6.08
C ALA A 147 2.93 -9.59 6.33
N ILE A 148 3.40 -10.40 5.39
CA ILE A 148 4.69 -11.09 5.45
C ILE A 148 5.84 -10.09 5.43
N VAL A 149 5.86 -9.18 4.44
CA VAL A 149 6.97 -8.22 4.27
C VAL A 149 7.04 -7.26 5.45
N SER A 150 5.89 -6.78 5.93
CA SER A 150 5.79 -5.99 7.16
C SER A 150 6.27 -6.78 8.38
N GLY A 151 5.85 -8.04 8.51
CA GLY A 151 6.28 -8.92 9.60
C GLY A 151 7.78 -9.17 9.61
N LEU A 152 8.40 -9.39 8.46
CA LEU A 152 9.86 -9.50 8.33
C LEU A 152 10.55 -8.18 8.71
N CYS A 153 10.03 -7.03 8.23
CA CYS A 153 10.58 -5.72 8.54
C CYS A 153 10.68 -5.48 10.05
N ILE A 154 9.62 -5.75 10.80
CA ILE A 154 9.60 -5.49 12.26
C ILE A 154 10.54 -6.38 13.07
N THR A 155 11.14 -7.42 12.50
CA THR A 155 12.16 -8.25 13.16
C THR A 155 13.56 -7.65 13.09
N SER A 156 13.75 -6.57 12.33
CA SER A 156 15.02 -5.88 12.10
C SER A 156 15.02 -4.50 12.81
N SER A 157 16.20 -3.96 13.04
CA SER A 157 16.41 -2.55 13.42
C SER A 157 16.50 -1.62 12.19
N GLU A 158 16.55 -2.19 11.00
CA GLU A 158 16.63 -1.45 9.74
C GLU A 158 15.22 -1.16 9.19
N LEU A 159 15.09 -0.14 8.36
CA LEU A 159 13.81 0.25 7.72
C LEU A 159 13.28 -0.80 6.74
N ALA A 160 14.13 -1.74 6.32
CA ALA A 160 13.77 -2.88 5.51
C ALA A 160 14.53 -4.12 6.00
N TYR A 161 13.92 -5.30 5.87
CA TYR A 161 14.59 -6.55 6.21
C TYR A 161 15.74 -6.83 5.23
N GLU A 162 16.99 -6.91 5.73
CA GLU A 162 18.21 -7.01 4.90
C GLU A 162 18.22 -8.25 3.99
N GLY A 163 17.63 -9.35 4.46
CA GLY A 163 17.53 -10.61 3.69
C GLY A 163 16.30 -10.69 2.77
N LEU A 164 15.57 -9.57 2.54
CA LEU A 164 14.34 -9.60 1.74
C LEU A 164 14.63 -10.00 0.29
N SER A 165 13.88 -10.99 -0.19
CA SER A 165 13.91 -11.44 -1.58
C SER A 165 12.57 -12.05 -1.97
N ALA A 166 12.28 -12.10 -3.28
CA ALA A 166 11.06 -12.75 -3.78
C ALA A 166 10.95 -14.21 -3.30
N ASP A 167 12.05 -14.96 -3.35
CA ASP A 167 12.09 -16.36 -2.90
C ASP A 167 11.78 -16.51 -1.40
N LEU A 168 12.25 -15.56 -0.57
CA LEU A 168 11.93 -15.56 0.86
C LEU A 168 10.44 -15.30 1.06
N VAL A 169 9.92 -14.28 0.41
CA VAL A 169 8.51 -13.88 0.53
C VAL A 169 7.57 -15.02 0.11
N GLU A 170 7.86 -15.68 -1.00
CA GLU A 170 7.06 -16.82 -1.47
C GLU A 170 7.18 -18.04 -0.55
N ARG A 171 8.36 -18.32 0.02
CA ARG A 171 8.53 -19.39 1.02
C ARG A 171 7.70 -19.10 2.27
N GLU A 172 7.74 -17.88 2.78
CA GLU A 172 6.95 -17.48 3.95
C GLU A 172 5.45 -17.51 3.64
N TYR A 173 5.03 -17.12 2.42
CA TYR A 173 3.63 -17.26 1.99
C TYR A 173 3.19 -18.72 2.05
N ASN A 174 3.98 -19.62 1.49
CA ASN A 174 3.66 -21.05 1.51
C ASN A 174 3.63 -21.62 2.94
N ARG A 175 4.54 -21.14 3.81
CA ARG A 175 4.60 -21.56 5.21
C ARG A 175 3.33 -21.20 6.01
N TYR A 176 2.75 -20.04 5.77
CA TYR A 176 1.63 -19.53 6.58
C TYR A 176 0.27 -19.66 5.92
N PHE A 177 0.19 -19.76 4.60
CA PHE A 177 -1.06 -19.65 3.86
C PHE A 177 -1.29 -20.74 2.80
N ALA A 178 -0.30 -21.54 2.41
CA ALA A 178 -0.55 -22.72 1.59
C ALA A 178 -0.97 -23.86 2.53
N ALA A 179 -2.25 -24.24 2.44
CA ALA A 179 -2.82 -25.43 3.09
C ALA A 179 -2.55 -26.66 2.22
#